data_83fe71ff2508574881c6f6217cb4b24f
#
_entry.id   83fe71ff2508574881c6f6217cb4b24f
#
_cell.length_a   1.000
_cell.length_b   1.000
_cell.length_c   1.000
_cell.angle_alpha   90.00
_cell.angle_beta   90.00
_cell.angle_gamma   90.00
#
_symmetry.space_group_name_H-M   'P 1'
#
loop_
_entity.id
_entity.type
_entity.pdbx_description
1 polymer ?
#
loop_
_entity_poly.entity_id
_entity_poly.type
_entity_poly.pdbx_seq_one_letter_code
_entity_poly.pdbx_strand_id
1 'polypeptide(L)'
;MATLLLSGTQLEPQAPSVPLNKPFLIALGCVYLLAMHFFMPNPGGAGLALSFNATTWLVLSFALAIGLYQLATYRKLRYSKLTVVFLISSVIMTLPMFYSNAYWQGALSRITGLWAGLLLLVALQQFYFSNKHKQRLLWYIVLACLIEAAFGLFQYFELKPGNIFGYNTITNRPYGIFQQPNVMASFLATGLVLSGYLLARQPKKYNKHLSEVSLLYLTPVMTLPLLVVLASRTGWLSALLGIALILPYIYRFSPRQRFINWILASIAGLLIGFAALQVGNNGQLAADKADLDSPRRYTFPQALDMLIEKPFTGYGYGNFEAKYMLYTARQHQLNSNYHPGLPSMDHPHNETLYWGVEGGLLPILGMAIAAGFVLMRIRSAKKGTRLAMFALLLPITLHSQLEYPFYHSAIHWITFIILLFWIDQRVAKYRFARFSKFSKSALRIASILLPFLTTIYMLSALHTNYVLTKFETSQPRDPEILNKVTNPVVWQDRYDWDVYSTYLNIGLYNQQPQYIQPYIDWSLAIIKHKPRPAFYNNLILAYQGLGDHSRAEQIRTEAEFLFPDKEFANVQYVPPSSAVSSAQSHEESDEESDEE
;
A
#
# COMPACT_ATOMS: atom_id res chain seq x y z
N MET A 1 -2.54 -26.80 65.84
CA MET A 1 -1.82 -27.40 64.70
C MET A 1 -2.56 -27.32 63.35
N ALA A 2 -3.88 -27.32 63.32
CA ALA A 2 -4.65 -27.24 62.07
C ALA A 2 -4.61 -25.85 61.39
N THR A 3 -4.43 -24.76 62.11
CA THR A 3 -4.37 -23.38 61.62
C THR A 3 -3.04 -23.05 60.92
N LEU A 4 -1.94 -23.73 61.27
CA LEU A 4 -0.63 -23.51 60.62
C LEU A 4 -0.50 -24.21 59.26
N LEU A 5 -1.27 -25.29 59.02
CA LEU A 5 -1.27 -25.96 57.73
C LEU A 5 -2.13 -25.26 56.67
N LEU A 6 -3.12 -24.50 57.08
CA LEU A 6 -3.96 -23.70 56.17
C LEU A 6 -3.27 -22.42 55.68
N SER A 7 -2.32 -21.84 56.45
CA SER A 7 -1.57 -20.67 56.01
C SER A 7 -0.44 -20.99 55.03
N GLY A 8 0.06 -22.22 55.01
CA GLY A 8 1.12 -22.67 54.11
C GLY A 8 0.62 -23.13 52.71
N THR A 9 -0.71 -23.32 52.54
CA THR A 9 -1.30 -23.76 51.28
C THR A 9 -2.11 -22.66 50.59
N GLN A 10 -2.25 -21.50 51.15
CA GLN A 10 -2.72 -20.34 50.43
C GLN A 10 -1.59 -19.91 49.49
N LEU A 11 -1.68 -20.37 48.24
CA LEU A 11 -0.98 -19.70 47.14
C LEU A 11 -1.25 -18.22 47.27
N GLU A 12 -0.19 -17.44 47.52
CA GLU A 12 -0.29 -15.98 47.50
C GLU A 12 -1.15 -15.59 46.31
N PRO A 13 -2.21 -14.79 46.48
CA PRO A 13 -3.01 -14.35 45.37
C PRO A 13 -2.05 -13.72 44.39
N GLN A 14 -1.89 -14.33 43.21
CA GLN A 14 -1.01 -13.79 42.18
C GLN A 14 -1.38 -12.33 42.02
N ALA A 15 -0.45 -11.44 42.32
CA ALA A 15 -0.66 -10.01 42.17
C ALA A 15 -1.35 -9.77 40.82
N PRO A 16 -2.45 -9.03 40.77
CA PRO A 16 -3.20 -8.84 39.55
C PRO A 16 -2.24 -8.34 38.47
N SER A 17 -2.08 -9.13 37.41
CA SER A 17 -1.17 -8.81 36.32
C SER A 17 -1.51 -7.41 35.80
N VAL A 18 -0.54 -6.52 35.78
CA VAL A 18 -0.73 -5.14 35.31
C VAL A 18 -1.26 -5.18 33.87
N PRO A 19 -2.42 -4.58 33.60
CA PRO A 19 -2.97 -4.61 32.25
C PRO A 19 -2.02 -3.90 31.27
N LEU A 20 -1.63 -4.57 30.18
CA LEU A 20 -0.73 -4.01 29.16
C LEU A 20 -1.43 -3.03 28.20
N ASN A 21 -2.59 -2.48 28.59
CA ASN A 21 -3.36 -1.51 27.80
C ASN A 21 -2.52 -0.27 27.44
N LYS A 22 -1.75 0.27 28.40
CA LYS A 22 -0.95 1.48 28.19
C LYS A 22 0.22 1.22 27.23
N PRO A 23 1.08 0.20 27.42
CA PRO A 23 2.14 -0.13 26.46
C PRO A 23 1.62 -0.41 25.05
N PHE A 24 0.51 -1.14 24.93
CA PHE A 24 -0.09 -1.42 23.62
C PHE A 24 -0.56 -0.16 22.90
N LEU A 25 -1.23 0.75 23.61
CA LEU A 25 -1.66 2.03 23.05
C LEU A 25 -0.47 2.94 22.71
N ILE A 26 0.60 2.93 23.52
CA ILE A 26 1.83 3.66 23.18
C ILE A 26 2.44 3.11 21.89
N ALA A 27 2.57 1.79 21.75
CA ALA A 27 3.11 1.18 20.55
C ALA A 27 2.29 1.56 19.30
N LEU A 28 0.95 1.51 19.37
CA LEU A 28 0.10 1.99 18.28
C LEU A 28 0.21 3.51 18.06
N GLY A 29 0.40 4.30 19.12
CA GLY A 29 0.70 5.72 19.00
C GLY A 29 2.00 5.96 18.23
N CYS A 30 3.05 5.18 18.52
CA CYS A 30 4.32 5.24 17.78
C CYS A 30 4.16 4.85 16.31
N VAL A 31 3.28 3.87 15.98
CA VAL A 31 2.96 3.54 14.57
C VAL A 31 2.43 4.76 13.84
N TYR A 32 1.42 5.44 14.40
CA TYR A 32 0.72 6.54 13.74
C TYR A 32 1.44 7.89 13.80
N LEU A 33 2.17 8.17 14.88
CA LEU A 33 2.72 9.51 15.12
C LEU A 33 4.23 9.61 14.82
N LEU A 34 4.90 8.47 14.60
CA LEU A 34 6.33 8.44 14.31
C LEU A 34 6.65 7.55 13.11
N ALA A 35 6.39 6.24 13.20
CA ALA A 35 6.89 5.27 12.23
C ALA A 35 6.35 5.47 10.82
N MET A 36 5.07 5.80 10.65
CA MET A 36 4.48 6.03 9.33
C MET A 36 4.98 7.31 8.64
N HIS A 37 5.65 8.21 9.36
CA HIS A 37 6.18 9.46 8.81
C HIS A 37 7.67 9.40 8.49
N PHE A 38 8.27 8.21 8.57
CA PHE A 38 9.69 8.05 8.26
C PHE A 38 9.93 8.08 6.76
N PHE A 39 10.70 9.06 6.31
CA PHE A 39 11.14 9.19 4.93
C PHE A 39 12.60 8.79 4.77
N MET A 40 12.90 8.11 3.69
CA MET A 40 14.24 7.89 3.16
C MET A 40 14.16 7.94 1.64
N PRO A 41 15.09 8.60 0.94
CA PRO A 41 15.16 8.54 -0.52
C PRO A 41 15.14 7.09 -1.00
N ASN A 42 14.37 6.83 -2.05
CA ASN A 42 14.16 5.48 -2.55
C ASN A 42 13.91 5.53 -4.06
N PRO A 43 14.11 4.41 -4.76
CA PRO A 43 13.89 4.34 -6.21
C PRO A 43 12.41 4.36 -6.62
N GLY A 44 11.48 4.55 -5.69
CA GLY A 44 10.03 4.45 -5.92
C GLY A 44 9.50 3.02 -5.78
N GLY A 45 8.24 2.81 -6.13
CA GLY A 45 7.58 1.52 -6.03
C GLY A 45 6.36 1.54 -5.10
N ALA A 46 6.05 0.39 -4.48
CA ALA A 46 4.91 0.23 -3.59
C ALA A 46 5.24 -0.69 -2.41
N GLY A 47 4.39 -0.73 -1.40
CA GLY A 47 4.53 -1.63 -0.27
C GLY A 47 5.84 -1.43 0.49
N LEU A 48 6.57 -2.50 0.76
CA LEU A 48 7.82 -2.46 1.55
C LEU A 48 8.97 -1.73 0.84
N ALA A 49 8.87 -1.47 -0.45
CA ALA A 49 9.82 -0.62 -1.18
C ALA A 49 9.77 0.83 -0.69
N LEU A 50 8.67 1.28 -0.10
CA LEU A 50 8.55 2.59 0.52
C LEU A 50 8.95 2.52 2.00
N SER A 51 9.92 3.32 2.39
CA SER A 51 10.57 3.28 3.72
C SER A 51 9.58 3.39 4.90
N PHE A 52 8.54 4.23 4.77
CA PHE A 52 7.53 4.39 5.81
C PHE A 52 6.73 3.10 6.10
N ASN A 53 6.57 2.21 5.12
CA ASN A 53 5.91 0.92 5.35
C ASN A 53 6.79 -0.04 6.15
N ALA A 54 8.10 -0.08 5.86
CA ALA A 54 9.04 -0.92 6.60
C ALA A 54 9.09 -0.51 8.08
N THR A 55 9.19 0.79 8.38
CA THR A 55 9.15 1.30 9.75
C THR A 55 7.79 1.11 10.43
N THR A 56 6.69 1.25 9.67
CA THR A 56 5.32 0.98 10.16
C THR A 56 5.17 -0.48 10.60
N TRP A 57 5.58 -1.45 9.77
CA TRP A 57 5.53 -2.87 10.11
C TRP A 57 6.47 -3.23 11.26
N LEU A 58 7.67 -2.63 11.29
CA LEU A 58 8.62 -2.80 12.38
C LEU A 58 7.97 -2.43 13.73
N VAL A 59 7.43 -1.22 13.84
CA VAL A 59 6.83 -0.74 15.09
C VAL A 59 5.51 -1.46 15.39
N LEU A 60 4.71 -1.81 14.40
CA LEU A 60 3.50 -2.62 14.58
C LEU A 60 3.83 -4.00 15.18
N SER A 61 4.96 -4.61 14.81
CA SER A 61 5.36 -5.92 15.35
C SER A 61 5.50 -5.91 16.88
N PHE A 62 5.94 -4.79 17.48
CA PHE A 62 5.97 -4.61 18.94
C PHE A 62 4.55 -4.54 19.54
N ALA A 63 3.62 -3.85 18.86
CA ALA A 63 2.23 -3.85 19.32
C ALA A 63 1.62 -5.26 19.26
N LEU A 64 1.85 -6.01 18.18
CA LEU A 64 1.44 -7.40 18.05
C LEU A 64 2.07 -8.30 19.12
N ALA A 65 3.36 -8.11 19.40
CA ALA A 65 4.09 -8.81 20.46
C ALA A 65 3.47 -8.58 21.85
N ILE A 66 3.12 -7.34 22.18
CA ILE A 66 2.41 -7.00 23.43
C ILE A 66 1.05 -7.70 23.46
N GLY A 67 0.32 -7.78 22.33
CA GLY A 67 -0.94 -8.51 22.21
C GLY A 67 -0.78 -10.01 22.47
N LEU A 68 0.24 -10.64 21.87
CA LEU A 68 0.57 -12.06 22.07
C LEU A 68 0.99 -12.34 23.51
N TYR A 69 1.80 -11.48 24.11
CA TYR A 69 2.20 -11.60 25.50
C TYR A 69 1.02 -11.47 26.47
N GLN A 70 0.10 -10.53 26.21
CA GLN A 70 -1.15 -10.36 26.94
C GLN A 70 -1.98 -11.65 26.90
N LEU A 71 -2.11 -12.25 25.72
CA LEU A 71 -2.82 -13.49 25.47
C LEU A 71 -2.20 -14.66 26.23
N ALA A 72 -0.86 -14.77 26.21
CA ALA A 72 -0.10 -15.77 26.96
C ALA A 72 -0.27 -15.60 28.49
N THR A 73 -0.34 -14.37 28.99
CA THR A 73 -0.46 -14.06 30.40
C THR A 73 -1.81 -14.50 30.97
N TYR A 74 -2.90 -14.20 30.28
CA TYR A 74 -4.25 -14.58 30.73
C TYR A 74 -4.67 -16.00 30.35
N ARG A 75 -3.93 -16.68 29.46
CA ARG A 75 -4.24 -18.03 28.95
C ARG A 75 -5.65 -18.17 28.40
N LYS A 76 -6.23 -17.08 27.92
CA LYS A 76 -7.58 -17.02 27.37
C LYS A 76 -7.56 -16.15 26.13
N LEU A 77 -7.98 -16.69 24.99
CA LEU A 77 -8.28 -15.94 23.79
C LEU A 77 -9.68 -15.31 23.94
N ARG A 78 -9.72 -13.98 23.93
CA ARG A 78 -10.98 -13.25 23.83
C ARG A 78 -11.25 -12.95 22.35
N TYR A 79 -12.41 -13.36 21.86
CA TYR A 79 -12.76 -13.21 20.45
C TYR A 79 -14.24 -12.90 20.26
N SER A 80 -14.59 -12.25 19.17
CA SER A 80 -15.96 -11.98 18.75
C SER A 80 -16.37 -12.86 17.57
N LYS A 81 -17.64 -12.81 17.17
CA LYS A 81 -18.09 -13.48 15.94
C LYS A 81 -17.37 -12.91 14.69
N LEU A 82 -17.01 -11.62 14.71
CA LEU A 82 -16.25 -11.01 13.61
C LEU A 82 -14.90 -11.72 13.43
N THR A 83 -14.18 -12.01 14.52
CA THR A 83 -12.91 -12.74 14.47
C THR A 83 -13.04 -14.08 13.78
N VAL A 84 -14.10 -14.83 14.11
CA VAL A 84 -14.36 -16.14 13.49
C VAL A 84 -14.65 -16.01 12.00
N VAL A 85 -15.49 -15.04 11.63
CA VAL A 85 -15.81 -14.79 10.21
C VAL A 85 -14.57 -14.37 9.44
N PHE A 86 -13.75 -13.47 10.00
CA PHE A 86 -12.51 -13.05 9.35
C PHE A 86 -11.50 -14.19 9.24
N LEU A 87 -11.41 -15.07 10.25
CA LEU A 87 -10.58 -16.28 10.15
C LEU A 87 -11.05 -17.16 8.99
N ILE A 88 -12.35 -17.46 8.91
CA ILE A 88 -12.93 -18.27 7.82
C ILE A 88 -12.67 -17.59 6.46
N SER A 89 -12.93 -16.30 6.35
CA SER A 89 -12.69 -15.55 5.12
C SER A 89 -11.20 -15.56 4.74
N SER A 90 -10.29 -15.37 5.69
CA SER A 90 -8.84 -15.43 5.44
C SER A 90 -8.38 -16.81 4.99
N VAL A 91 -8.94 -17.87 5.57
CA VAL A 91 -8.67 -19.26 5.12
C VAL A 91 -9.15 -19.44 3.68
N ILE A 92 -10.41 -19.07 3.37
CA ILE A 92 -10.98 -19.18 2.02
C ILE A 92 -10.12 -18.39 1.01
N MET A 93 -9.72 -17.16 1.34
CA MET A 93 -8.88 -16.32 0.48
C MET A 93 -7.45 -16.86 0.32
N THR A 94 -6.98 -17.70 1.24
CA THR A 94 -5.65 -18.32 1.16
C THR A 94 -5.65 -19.61 0.32
N LEU A 95 -6.78 -20.31 0.18
CA LEU A 95 -6.84 -21.60 -0.50
C LEU A 95 -6.27 -21.57 -1.94
N PRO A 96 -6.48 -20.53 -2.77
CA PRO A 96 -5.91 -20.49 -4.11
C PRO A 96 -4.38 -20.49 -4.18
N MET A 97 -3.67 -20.24 -3.06
CA MET A 97 -2.21 -20.42 -3.00
C MET A 97 -1.78 -21.87 -3.26
N PHE A 98 -2.66 -22.84 -3.04
CA PHE A 98 -2.39 -24.26 -3.23
C PHE A 98 -2.83 -24.79 -4.61
N TYR A 99 -3.31 -23.92 -5.48
CA TYR A 99 -3.60 -24.31 -6.87
C TYR A 99 -2.28 -24.52 -7.65
N SER A 100 -2.28 -25.43 -8.58
CA SER A 100 -1.10 -25.79 -9.38
C SER A 100 -0.57 -24.64 -10.24
N ASN A 101 -1.39 -23.65 -10.52
CA ASN A 101 -1.04 -22.47 -11.30
C ASN A 101 -0.58 -21.27 -10.43
N ALA A 102 -0.46 -21.42 -9.12
CA ALA A 102 -0.05 -20.33 -8.22
C ALA A 102 1.47 -20.09 -8.29
N TYR A 103 1.85 -18.81 -8.37
CA TYR A 103 3.22 -18.34 -8.22
C TYR A 103 3.42 -17.76 -6.81
N TRP A 104 3.99 -18.55 -5.93
CA TRP A 104 4.09 -18.27 -4.49
C TRP A 104 4.80 -16.97 -4.17
N GLN A 105 5.93 -16.72 -4.85
CA GLN A 105 6.76 -15.54 -4.57
C GLN A 105 5.99 -14.24 -4.82
N GLY A 106 5.20 -14.18 -5.90
CA GLY A 106 4.40 -13.01 -6.22
C GLY A 106 3.21 -12.75 -5.29
N ALA A 107 2.73 -13.78 -4.55
CA ALA A 107 1.54 -13.67 -3.72
C ALA A 107 1.80 -13.66 -2.21
N LEU A 108 3.00 -14.08 -1.76
CA LEU A 108 3.31 -14.31 -0.35
C LEU A 108 3.13 -13.05 0.51
N SER A 109 3.56 -11.89 0.02
CA SER A 109 3.45 -10.60 0.72
C SER A 109 2.00 -10.24 1.01
N ARG A 110 1.11 -10.44 0.03
CA ARG A 110 -0.33 -10.18 0.14
C ARG A 110 -1.00 -11.08 1.18
N ILE A 111 -0.71 -12.38 1.13
CA ILE A 111 -1.24 -13.35 2.09
C ILE A 111 -0.70 -13.06 3.50
N THR A 112 0.58 -12.75 3.64
CA THR A 112 1.17 -12.35 4.94
C THR A 112 0.48 -11.12 5.50
N GLY A 113 0.23 -10.10 4.67
CA GLY A 113 -0.50 -8.88 5.05
C GLY A 113 -1.93 -9.19 5.53
N LEU A 114 -2.66 -10.08 4.85
CA LEU A 114 -4.01 -10.52 5.24
C LEU A 114 -4.00 -11.14 6.65
N TRP A 115 -3.09 -12.09 6.91
CA TRP A 115 -2.97 -12.75 8.21
C TRP A 115 -2.46 -11.82 9.32
N ALA A 116 -1.56 -10.86 9.00
CA ALA A 116 -1.13 -9.83 9.94
C ALA A 116 -2.30 -8.93 10.37
N GLY A 117 -3.20 -8.59 9.45
CA GLY A 117 -4.43 -7.86 9.76
C GLY A 117 -5.36 -8.63 10.70
N LEU A 118 -5.54 -9.93 10.47
CA LEU A 118 -6.30 -10.79 11.40
C LEU A 118 -5.63 -10.85 12.78
N LEU A 119 -4.30 -10.98 12.83
CA LEU A 119 -3.54 -10.98 14.09
C LEU A 119 -3.71 -9.65 14.84
N LEU A 120 -3.71 -8.52 14.14
CA LEU A 120 -3.98 -7.21 14.74
C LEU A 120 -5.39 -7.13 15.29
N LEU A 121 -6.40 -7.62 14.57
CA LEU A 121 -7.79 -7.67 15.06
C LEU A 121 -7.89 -8.52 16.34
N VAL A 122 -7.22 -9.66 16.36
CA VAL A 122 -7.15 -10.53 17.56
C VAL A 122 -6.44 -9.80 18.70
N ALA A 123 -5.30 -9.17 18.46
CA ALA A 123 -4.54 -8.42 19.47
C ALA A 123 -5.38 -7.31 20.10
N LEU A 124 -6.06 -6.48 19.29
CA LEU A 124 -6.95 -5.41 19.75
C LEU A 124 -8.06 -5.93 20.70
N GLN A 125 -8.52 -7.13 20.49
CA GLN A 125 -9.59 -7.72 21.31
C GLN A 125 -9.11 -8.26 22.65
N GLN A 126 -7.80 -8.46 22.87
CA GLN A 126 -7.29 -8.99 24.15
C GLN A 126 -7.36 -7.95 25.28
N PHE A 127 -7.51 -6.67 24.96
CA PHE A 127 -7.48 -5.59 25.94
C PHE A 127 -8.89 -5.15 26.34
N TYR A 128 -9.09 -4.96 27.65
CA TYR A 128 -10.32 -4.39 28.20
C TYR A 128 -10.26 -2.86 28.15
N PHE A 129 -10.32 -2.30 26.94
CA PHE A 129 -10.25 -0.87 26.76
C PHE A 129 -11.45 -0.14 27.34
N SER A 130 -11.20 0.89 28.14
CA SER A 130 -12.20 1.90 28.51
C SER A 130 -12.65 2.70 27.26
N ASN A 131 -13.76 3.41 27.35
CA ASN A 131 -14.22 4.26 26.26
C ASN A 131 -13.17 5.32 25.85
N LYS A 132 -12.40 5.84 26.80
CA LYS A 132 -11.30 6.78 26.55
C LYS A 132 -10.16 6.12 25.77
N HIS A 133 -9.76 4.90 26.16
CA HIS A 133 -8.73 4.14 25.44
C HIS A 133 -9.13 3.83 24.00
N LYS A 134 -10.39 3.45 23.78
CA LYS A 134 -10.88 3.17 22.43
C LYS A 134 -10.92 4.42 21.56
N GLN A 135 -11.29 5.57 22.12
CA GLN A 135 -11.25 6.84 21.38
C GLN A 135 -9.83 7.26 21.00
N ARG A 136 -8.81 6.95 21.82
CA ARG A 136 -7.41 7.22 21.48
C ARG A 136 -6.98 6.58 20.17
N LEU A 137 -7.49 5.38 19.84
CA LEU A 137 -7.19 4.73 18.56
C LEU A 137 -7.64 5.61 17.38
N LEU A 138 -8.82 6.22 17.47
CA LEU A 138 -9.33 7.12 16.43
C LEU A 138 -8.57 8.46 16.42
N TRP A 139 -8.16 8.95 17.60
CA TRP A 139 -7.34 10.15 17.71
C TRP A 139 -5.96 9.98 17.06
N TYR A 140 -5.33 8.82 17.16
CA TYR A 140 -4.06 8.57 16.48
C TYR A 140 -4.21 8.72 14.97
N ILE A 141 -5.30 8.23 14.38
CA ILE A 141 -5.57 8.37 12.96
C ILE A 141 -5.77 9.85 12.56
N VAL A 142 -6.55 10.61 13.36
CA VAL A 142 -6.78 12.05 13.09
C VAL A 142 -5.49 12.86 13.21
N LEU A 143 -4.68 12.60 14.25
CA LEU A 143 -3.41 13.29 14.44
C LEU A 143 -2.41 12.96 13.33
N ALA A 144 -2.29 11.70 12.93
CA ALA A 144 -1.49 11.30 11.79
C ALA A 144 -1.96 11.98 10.48
N CYS A 145 -3.28 12.06 10.29
CA CYS A 145 -3.86 12.79 9.16
C CYS A 145 -3.50 14.28 9.17
N LEU A 146 -3.49 14.93 10.34
CA LEU A 146 -3.06 16.33 10.46
C LEU A 146 -1.56 16.51 10.17
N ILE A 147 -0.71 15.58 10.60
CA ILE A 147 0.73 15.59 10.28
C ILE A 147 0.91 15.46 8.76
N GLU A 148 0.24 14.50 8.12
CA GLU A 148 0.29 14.34 6.66
C GLU A 148 -0.28 15.54 5.92
N ALA A 149 -1.36 16.15 6.43
CA ALA A 149 -1.90 17.37 5.85
C ALA A 149 -0.90 18.53 5.96
N ALA A 150 -0.22 18.69 7.10
CA ALA A 150 0.83 19.69 7.24
C ALA A 150 2.00 19.44 6.26
N PHE A 151 2.42 18.17 6.13
CA PHE A 151 3.49 17.79 5.20
C PHE A 151 3.08 18.00 3.73
N GLY A 152 1.84 17.69 3.36
CA GLY A 152 1.34 17.93 2.01
C GLY A 152 1.23 19.42 1.66
N LEU A 153 0.83 20.27 2.61
CA LEU A 153 0.85 21.73 2.45
C LEU A 153 2.29 22.23 2.29
N PHE A 154 3.24 21.71 3.09
CA PHE A 154 4.65 22.01 2.94
C PHE A 154 5.19 21.59 1.57
N GLN A 155 4.82 20.40 1.06
CA GLN A 155 5.17 19.98 -0.30
C GLN A 155 4.65 20.95 -1.35
N TYR A 156 3.42 21.42 -1.19
CA TYR A 156 2.75 22.25 -2.18
C TYR A 156 3.28 23.68 -2.27
N PHE A 157 3.58 24.30 -1.12
CA PHE A 157 3.93 25.72 -1.06
C PHE A 157 5.43 26.00 -0.92
N GLU A 158 6.20 25.11 -0.29
CA GLU A 158 7.58 25.41 0.14
C GLU A 158 8.65 24.64 -0.62
N LEU A 159 8.34 23.45 -1.18
CA LEU A 159 9.37 22.65 -1.84
C LEU A 159 9.73 23.23 -3.21
N LYS A 160 11.04 23.20 -3.50
CA LYS A 160 11.65 23.66 -4.76
C LYS A 160 12.16 22.46 -5.58
N PRO A 161 12.42 22.63 -6.89
CA PRO A 161 13.07 21.62 -7.71
C PRO A 161 14.37 21.13 -7.07
N GLY A 162 14.67 19.83 -7.18
CA GLY A 162 15.86 19.21 -6.58
C GLY A 162 15.77 18.94 -5.08
N ASN A 163 14.56 18.99 -4.48
CA ASN A 163 14.36 18.70 -3.06
C ASN A 163 14.69 17.24 -2.70
N ILE A 164 15.09 17.03 -1.44
CA ILE A 164 15.50 15.71 -0.91
C ILE A 164 14.39 14.64 -0.93
N PHE A 165 13.12 15.05 -1.06
CA PHE A 165 11.97 14.14 -1.11
C PHE A 165 11.72 13.59 -2.52
N GLY A 166 12.43 14.06 -3.55
CA GLY A 166 12.15 13.72 -4.94
C GLY A 166 10.75 14.20 -5.40
N TYR A 167 10.18 15.19 -4.70
CA TYR A 167 8.87 15.71 -5.02
C TYR A 167 8.91 16.56 -6.32
N ASN A 168 8.04 16.19 -7.27
CA ASN A 168 7.92 16.91 -8.54
C ASN A 168 7.13 18.20 -8.35
N THR A 169 7.84 19.31 -8.30
CA THR A 169 7.27 20.65 -8.15
C THR A 169 6.68 21.22 -9.44
N ILE A 170 6.96 20.63 -10.60
CA ILE A 170 6.39 21.05 -11.89
C ILE A 170 4.91 20.65 -11.95
N THR A 171 4.61 19.38 -11.69
CA THR A 171 3.22 18.91 -11.58
C THR A 171 2.56 19.37 -10.31
N ASN A 172 3.34 19.74 -9.30
CA ASN A 172 2.96 20.25 -7.99
C ASN A 172 1.74 19.56 -7.38
N ARG A 173 1.75 18.22 -7.39
CA ARG A 173 0.68 17.38 -6.89
C ARG A 173 1.13 16.66 -5.61
N PRO A 174 0.79 17.19 -4.42
CA PRO A 174 1.27 16.64 -3.13
C PRO A 174 0.89 15.18 -2.96
N TYR A 175 1.71 14.45 -2.22
CA TYR A 175 1.44 13.03 -1.91
C TYR A 175 1.80 12.64 -0.47
N GLY A 176 2.26 13.62 0.35
CA GLY A 176 2.69 13.35 1.72
C GLY A 176 3.83 12.33 1.76
N ILE A 177 3.84 11.50 2.80
CA ILE A 177 4.79 10.40 2.93
C ILE A 177 4.48 9.25 1.95
N PHE A 178 3.26 9.17 1.44
CA PHE A 178 2.77 8.03 0.66
C PHE A 178 3.38 7.93 -0.74
N GLN A 179 3.97 9.00 -1.27
CA GLN A 179 4.51 9.09 -2.64
C GLN A 179 3.47 8.75 -3.73
N GLN A 180 2.17 8.81 -3.37
CA GLN A 180 1.04 8.53 -4.27
C GLN A 180 -0.17 9.40 -3.87
N PRO A 181 -0.59 10.35 -4.74
CA PRO A 181 -1.64 11.31 -4.41
C PRO A 181 -3.00 10.69 -4.04
N ASN A 182 -3.40 9.59 -4.70
CA ASN A 182 -4.70 8.96 -4.41
C ASN A 182 -4.70 8.29 -3.02
N VAL A 183 -3.55 7.71 -2.60
CA VAL A 183 -3.38 7.11 -1.27
C VAL A 183 -3.45 8.20 -0.21
N MET A 184 -2.74 9.32 -0.40
CA MET A 184 -2.85 10.47 0.49
C MET A 184 -4.31 10.97 0.59
N ALA A 185 -4.99 11.13 -0.56
CA ALA A 185 -6.36 11.63 -0.59
C ALA A 185 -7.33 10.77 0.22
N SER A 186 -7.26 9.45 0.14
CA SER A 186 -8.14 8.56 0.92
C SER A 186 -7.83 8.58 2.41
N PHE A 187 -6.55 8.77 2.79
CA PHE A 187 -6.16 8.94 4.20
C PHE A 187 -6.69 10.25 4.77
N LEU A 188 -6.56 11.35 4.01
CA LEU A 188 -7.12 12.66 4.39
C LEU A 188 -8.65 12.62 4.50
N ALA A 189 -9.33 11.98 3.55
CA ALA A 189 -10.78 11.80 3.61
C ALA A 189 -11.22 10.97 4.84
N THR A 190 -10.43 9.96 5.22
CA THR A 190 -10.66 9.17 6.43
C THR A 190 -10.52 10.03 7.69
N GLY A 191 -9.47 10.85 7.78
CA GLY A 191 -9.28 11.79 8.88
C GLY A 191 -10.38 12.84 8.96
N LEU A 192 -10.84 13.36 7.83
CA LEU A 192 -11.94 14.32 7.73
C LEU A 192 -13.24 13.73 8.31
N VAL A 193 -13.62 12.53 7.90
CA VAL A 193 -14.81 11.84 8.44
C VAL A 193 -14.68 11.55 9.93
N LEU A 194 -13.50 11.10 10.36
CA LEU A 194 -13.21 10.85 11.79
C LEU A 194 -13.28 12.12 12.63
N SER A 195 -12.86 13.27 12.10
CA SER A 195 -12.95 14.54 12.82
C SER A 195 -14.40 14.88 13.19
N GLY A 196 -15.32 14.78 12.23
CA GLY A 196 -16.76 14.96 12.47
C GLY A 196 -17.34 13.92 13.44
N TYR A 197 -16.91 12.66 13.29
CA TYR A 197 -17.32 11.59 14.18
C TYR A 197 -16.90 11.82 15.64
N LEU A 198 -15.65 12.18 15.87
CA LEU A 198 -15.11 12.47 17.20
C LEU A 198 -15.70 13.74 17.80
N LEU A 199 -15.95 14.77 16.99
CA LEU A 199 -16.57 16.02 17.42
C LEU A 199 -17.94 15.78 18.06
N ALA A 200 -18.77 14.92 17.45
CA ALA A 200 -20.08 14.55 18.00
C ALA A 200 -19.98 13.74 19.32
N ARG A 201 -18.81 13.22 19.64
CA ARG A 201 -18.56 12.44 20.86
C ARG A 201 -17.89 13.23 21.99
N GLN A 202 -17.48 14.47 21.73
CA GLN A 202 -16.90 15.32 22.76
C GLN A 202 -17.94 15.71 23.83
N PRO A 203 -17.53 15.84 25.11
CA PRO A 203 -18.41 16.24 26.18
C PRO A 203 -19.14 17.57 25.88
N LYS A 204 -20.43 17.65 26.19
CA LYS A 204 -21.24 18.83 25.89
C LYS A 204 -21.01 20.02 26.85
N LYS A 205 -20.59 19.75 28.09
CA LYS A 205 -20.64 20.70 29.21
C LYS A 205 -19.28 21.25 29.69
N TYR A 206 -18.13 20.85 29.18
CA TYR A 206 -16.83 21.26 29.74
C TYR A 206 -15.90 21.92 28.73
N ASN A 207 -15.48 23.15 29.02
CA ASN A 207 -14.42 23.87 28.30
C ASN A 207 -13.02 23.25 28.45
N LYS A 208 -12.86 22.19 29.27
CA LYS A 208 -11.57 21.53 29.52
C LYS A 208 -10.92 20.84 28.31
N HIS A 209 -11.64 20.69 27.21
CA HIS A 209 -11.17 20.03 25.99
C HIS A 209 -11.20 20.98 24.76
N LEU A 210 -10.96 22.26 24.98
CA LEU A 210 -10.93 23.24 23.89
C LEU A 210 -9.91 22.88 22.83
N SER A 211 -8.71 22.41 23.22
CA SER A 211 -7.66 21.97 22.32
C SER A 211 -8.07 20.77 21.44
N GLU A 212 -8.76 19.78 22.03
CA GLU A 212 -9.27 18.63 21.26
C GLU A 212 -10.33 19.08 20.24
N VAL A 213 -11.24 19.96 20.64
CA VAL A 213 -12.28 20.48 19.74
C VAL A 213 -11.67 21.33 18.63
N SER A 214 -10.67 22.15 18.94
CA SER A 214 -9.95 22.97 17.95
C SER A 214 -9.25 22.12 16.90
N LEU A 215 -8.58 21.04 17.29
CA LEU A 215 -7.96 20.09 16.36
C LEU A 215 -8.99 19.44 15.43
N LEU A 216 -10.20 19.16 15.92
CA LEU A 216 -11.27 18.59 15.09
C LEU A 216 -11.85 19.60 14.08
N TYR A 217 -11.79 20.90 14.35
CA TYR A 217 -12.10 21.94 13.37
C TYR A 217 -10.93 22.21 12.42
N LEU A 218 -9.69 22.14 12.92
CA LEU A 218 -8.49 22.28 12.11
C LEU A 218 -8.40 21.18 11.03
N THR A 219 -8.88 19.98 11.33
CA THR A 219 -8.84 18.87 10.38
C THR A 219 -9.48 19.20 9.02
N PRO A 220 -10.75 19.63 8.90
CA PRO A 220 -11.31 20.01 7.60
C PRO A 220 -10.61 21.21 6.97
N VAL A 221 -10.13 22.18 7.77
CA VAL A 221 -9.39 23.36 7.25
C VAL A 221 -8.08 22.96 6.56
N MET A 222 -7.39 21.91 7.05
CA MET A 222 -6.13 21.44 6.47
C MET A 222 -6.31 20.36 5.40
N THR A 223 -7.29 19.47 5.57
CA THR A 223 -7.44 18.32 4.65
C THR A 223 -8.16 18.69 3.36
N LEU A 224 -9.19 19.56 3.41
CA LEU A 224 -9.97 19.93 2.23
C LEU A 224 -9.17 20.71 1.19
N PRO A 225 -8.30 21.67 1.54
CA PRO A 225 -7.42 22.32 0.55
C PRO A 225 -6.58 21.30 -0.23
N LEU A 226 -5.98 20.35 0.51
CA LEU A 226 -5.20 19.30 -0.13
C LEU A 226 -6.04 18.39 -1.00
N LEU A 227 -7.24 17.98 -0.56
CA LEU A 227 -8.14 17.17 -1.38
C LEU A 227 -8.51 17.87 -2.70
N VAL A 228 -8.58 19.20 -2.71
CA VAL A 228 -8.77 19.98 -3.95
C VAL A 228 -7.53 19.93 -4.83
N VAL A 229 -6.34 20.29 -4.31
CA VAL A 229 -5.10 20.40 -5.11
C VAL A 229 -4.51 19.05 -5.50
N LEU A 230 -4.83 17.98 -4.78
CA LEU A 230 -4.43 16.61 -5.10
C LEU A 230 -4.99 16.14 -6.45
N ALA A 231 -6.06 16.75 -6.93
CA ALA A 231 -6.75 16.36 -8.17
C ALA A 231 -7.00 14.83 -8.24
N SER A 232 -7.53 14.27 -7.15
CA SER A 232 -7.84 12.84 -7.02
C SER A 232 -9.34 12.60 -7.09
N ARG A 233 -9.82 11.99 -8.16
CA ARG A 233 -11.25 11.61 -8.32
C ARG A 233 -11.73 10.72 -7.16
N THR A 234 -10.92 9.74 -6.79
CA THR A 234 -11.18 8.84 -5.65
C THR A 234 -11.26 9.61 -4.35
N GLY A 235 -10.35 10.58 -4.15
CA GLY A 235 -10.34 11.44 -2.96
C GLY A 235 -11.58 12.33 -2.89
N TRP A 236 -11.96 12.97 -4.00
CA TRP A 236 -13.16 13.82 -4.07
C TRP A 236 -14.43 13.05 -3.76
N LEU A 237 -14.59 11.87 -4.40
CA LEU A 237 -15.76 11.02 -4.17
C LEU A 237 -15.81 10.51 -2.73
N SER A 238 -14.66 10.10 -2.18
CA SER A 238 -14.54 9.64 -0.79
C SER A 238 -14.88 10.71 0.22
N ALA A 239 -14.39 11.94 0.01
CA ALA A 239 -14.68 13.08 0.88
C ALA A 239 -16.14 13.50 0.79
N LEU A 240 -16.68 13.65 -0.42
CA LEU A 240 -18.07 14.06 -0.64
C LEU A 240 -19.06 13.07 0.00
N LEU A 241 -18.94 11.80 -0.32
CA LEU A 241 -19.80 10.76 0.25
C LEU A 241 -19.58 10.58 1.75
N GLY A 242 -18.31 10.66 2.20
CA GLY A 242 -17.96 10.59 3.62
C GLY A 242 -18.60 11.72 4.43
N ILE A 243 -18.52 12.97 3.94
CA ILE A 243 -19.19 14.13 4.54
C ILE A 243 -20.71 13.92 4.55
N ALA A 244 -21.32 13.58 3.42
CA ALA A 244 -22.75 13.39 3.31
C ALA A 244 -23.29 12.37 4.33
N LEU A 245 -22.56 11.27 4.53
CA LEU A 245 -22.94 10.20 5.45
C LEU A 245 -22.67 10.53 6.93
N ILE A 246 -21.68 11.37 7.25
CA ILE A 246 -21.37 11.73 8.64
C ILE A 246 -22.21 12.90 9.17
N LEU A 247 -22.65 13.81 8.30
CA LEU A 247 -23.43 15.01 8.67
C LEU A 247 -24.66 14.71 9.54
N PRO A 248 -25.53 13.71 9.22
CA PRO A 248 -26.68 13.39 10.07
C PRO A 248 -26.29 12.97 11.50
N TYR A 249 -25.10 12.35 11.64
CA TYR A 249 -24.59 11.96 12.96
C TYR A 249 -24.12 13.17 13.76
N ILE A 250 -23.36 14.08 13.13
CA ILE A 250 -22.88 15.31 13.77
C ILE A 250 -24.09 16.16 14.19
N TYR A 251 -25.07 16.37 13.28
CA TYR A 251 -26.29 17.13 13.56
C TYR A 251 -27.04 16.58 14.76
N ARG A 252 -27.19 15.26 14.85
CA ARG A 252 -27.99 14.62 15.90
C ARG A 252 -27.31 14.58 17.27
N PHE A 253 -25.97 14.37 17.30
CA PHE A 253 -25.25 14.03 18.53
C PHE A 253 -24.33 15.13 19.04
N SER A 254 -24.11 16.21 18.29
CA SER A 254 -23.35 17.36 18.76
C SER A 254 -24.25 18.55 19.06
N PRO A 255 -23.79 19.54 19.86
CA PRO A 255 -24.45 20.84 19.96
C PRO A 255 -24.54 21.54 18.60
N ARG A 256 -25.65 22.27 18.35
CA ARG A 256 -25.87 22.96 17.06
C ARG A 256 -24.70 23.86 16.65
N GLN A 257 -24.09 24.57 17.60
CA GLN A 257 -22.92 25.43 17.33
C GLN A 257 -21.72 24.61 16.82
N ARG A 258 -21.43 23.44 17.38
CA ARG A 258 -20.34 22.58 16.92
C ARG A 258 -20.59 22.05 15.50
N PHE A 259 -21.83 21.70 15.19
CA PHE A 259 -22.23 21.28 13.86
C PHE A 259 -22.00 22.41 12.84
N ILE A 260 -22.48 23.63 13.15
CA ILE A 260 -22.31 24.81 12.30
C ILE A 260 -20.82 25.12 12.12
N ASN A 261 -20.04 25.17 13.20
CA ASN A 261 -18.62 25.47 13.16
C ASN A 261 -17.83 24.45 12.31
N TRP A 262 -18.21 23.15 12.38
CA TRP A 262 -17.54 22.13 11.55
C TRP A 262 -17.86 22.31 10.06
N ILE A 263 -19.11 22.69 9.73
CA ILE A 263 -19.48 23.04 8.34
C ILE A 263 -18.72 24.27 7.87
N LEU A 264 -18.67 25.32 8.68
CA LEU A 264 -17.94 26.56 8.35
C LEU A 264 -16.43 26.27 8.15
N ALA A 265 -15.84 25.46 9.01
CA ALA A 265 -14.45 25.00 8.86
C ALA A 265 -14.26 24.21 7.56
N SER A 266 -15.23 23.39 7.17
CA SER A 266 -15.18 22.64 5.90
C SER A 266 -15.32 23.56 4.70
N ILE A 267 -16.21 24.53 4.74
CA ILE A 267 -16.37 25.55 3.68
C ILE A 267 -15.08 26.39 3.58
N ALA A 268 -14.52 26.84 4.69
CA ALA A 268 -13.27 27.59 4.71
C ALA A 268 -12.12 26.77 4.08
N GLY A 269 -11.99 25.48 4.42
CA GLY A 269 -11.01 24.60 3.81
C GLY A 269 -11.19 24.46 2.30
N LEU A 270 -12.41 24.32 1.80
CA LEU A 270 -12.69 24.26 0.36
C LEU A 270 -12.29 25.59 -0.34
N LEU A 271 -12.66 26.73 0.23
CA LEU A 271 -12.31 28.04 -0.32
C LEU A 271 -10.79 28.24 -0.38
N ILE A 272 -10.07 27.85 0.68
CA ILE A 272 -8.59 27.87 0.69
C ILE A 272 -8.04 26.96 -0.42
N GLY A 273 -8.64 25.77 -0.64
CA GLY A 273 -8.22 24.86 -1.69
C GLY A 273 -8.39 25.42 -3.10
N PHE A 274 -9.53 26.04 -3.37
CA PHE A 274 -9.75 26.71 -4.66
C PHE A 274 -8.82 27.91 -4.86
N ALA A 275 -8.55 28.69 -3.82
CA ALA A 275 -7.55 29.76 -3.89
C ALA A 275 -6.13 29.20 -4.13
N ALA A 276 -5.78 28.07 -3.50
CA ALA A 276 -4.49 27.41 -3.69
C ALA A 276 -4.28 26.92 -5.13
N LEU A 277 -5.32 26.46 -5.83
CA LEU A 277 -5.23 26.08 -7.24
C LEU A 277 -4.77 27.25 -8.13
N GLN A 278 -5.19 28.48 -7.83
CA GLN A 278 -4.79 29.66 -8.59
C GLN A 278 -3.32 30.02 -8.35
N VAL A 279 -2.86 29.90 -7.10
CA VAL A 279 -1.47 30.21 -6.73
C VAL A 279 -0.49 29.17 -7.27
N GLY A 280 -0.87 27.89 -7.27
CA GLY A 280 0.02 26.77 -7.64
C GLY A 280 0.00 26.40 -9.13
N ASN A 281 -0.68 27.16 -10.00
CA ASN A 281 -0.88 26.83 -11.43
C ASN A 281 -1.46 25.43 -11.71
N ASN A 282 -2.16 24.83 -10.74
CA ASN A 282 -2.71 23.46 -10.83
C ASN A 282 -4.17 23.42 -11.31
N GLY A 283 -4.73 24.56 -11.71
CA GLY A 283 -6.12 24.64 -12.19
C GLY A 283 -6.37 23.76 -13.40
N GLN A 284 -5.44 23.73 -14.36
CA GLN A 284 -5.52 22.90 -15.56
C GLN A 284 -5.46 21.39 -15.20
N LEU A 285 -4.54 20.99 -14.33
CA LEU A 285 -4.48 19.59 -13.86
C LEU A 285 -5.77 19.15 -13.17
N ALA A 286 -6.40 20.01 -12.38
CA ALA A 286 -7.68 19.72 -11.74
C ALA A 286 -8.81 19.61 -12.77
N ALA A 287 -8.81 20.45 -13.81
CA ALA A 287 -9.75 20.41 -14.92
C ALA A 287 -9.57 19.13 -15.76
N ASP A 288 -8.35 18.77 -16.13
CA ASP A 288 -8.03 17.53 -16.85
C ASP A 288 -8.46 16.27 -16.07
N LYS A 289 -8.33 16.31 -14.73
CA LYS A 289 -8.82 15.22 -13.87
C LYS A 289 -10.33 15.22 -13.67
N ALA A 290 -11.03 16.30 -14.00
CA ALA A 290 -12.49 16.30 -14.03
C ALA A 290 -13.03 15.58 -15.28
N ASP A 291 -12.25 15.49 -16.36
CA ASP A 291 -12.56 14.62 -17.50
C ASP A 291 -12.59 13.15 -17.05
N LEU A 292 -13.60 12.41 -17.51
CA LEU A 292 -13.84 11.01 -17.12
C LEU A 292 -12.94 10.02 -17.86
N ASP A 293 -12.09 10.48 -18.77
CA ASP A 293 -11.16 9.58 -19.47
C ASP A 293 -10.13 8.99 -18.49
N SER A 294 -10.10 7.67 -18.45
CA SER A 294 -9.24 6.91 -17.55
C SER A 294 -8.94 5.54 -18.12
N PRO A 295 -7.71 5.04 -18.01
CA PRO A 295 -7.39 3.66 -18.41
C PRO A 295 -8.30 2.59 -17.80
N ARG A 296 -8.94 2.88 -16.66
CA ARG A 296 -9.88 1.97 -15.99
C ARG A 296 -11.08 1.60 -16.83
N ARG A 297 -11.47 2.44 -17.79
CA ARG A 297 -12.55 2.14 -18.73
C ARG A 297 -12.25 0.91 -19.61
N TYR A 298 -10.97 0.60 -19.80
CA TYR A 298 -10.50 -0.59 -20.52
C TYR A 298 -10.09 -1.70 -19.55
N THR A 299 -9.28 -1.37 -18.55
CA THR A 299 -8.68 -2.37 -17.66
C THR A 299 -9.68 -3.10 -16.77
N PHE A 300 -10.79 -2.45 -16.35
CA PHE A 300 -11.82 -3.11 -15.54
C PHE A 300 -12.61 -4.15 -16.35
N PRO A 301 -13.16 -3.84 -17.55
CA PRO A 301 -13.75 -4.84 -18.41
C PRO A 301 -12.78 -5.98 -18.75
N GLN A 302 -11.54 -5.69 -19.13
CA GLN A 302 -10.51 -6.70 -19.42
C GLN A 302 -10.27 -7.65 -18.24
N ALA A 303 -10.14 -7.12 -17.02
CA ALA A 303 -10.00 -7.94 -15.82
C ALA A 303 -11.27 -8.76 -15.52
N LEU A 304 -12.46 -8.22 -15.81
CA LEU A 304 -13.73 -8.94 -15.68
C LEU A 304 -13.83 -10.07 -16.70
N ASP A 305 -13.45 -9.83 -17.97
CA ASP A 305 -13.41 -10.85 -19.01
C ASP A 305 -12.49 -12.02 -18.63
N MET A 306 -11.30 -11.70 -18.08
CA MET A 306 -10.38 -12.73 -17.54
C MET A 306 -11.03 -13.55 -16.43
N LEU A 307 -11.74 -12.91 -15.49
CA LEU A 307 -12.45 -13.62 -14.42
C LEU A 307 -13.57 -14.52 -14.99
N ILE A 308 -14.29 -14.04 -16.00
CA ILE A 308 -15.35 -14.82 -16.68
C ILE A 308 -14.75 -16.03 -17.41
N GLU A 309 -13.57 -15.88 -18.03
CA GLU A 309 -12.89 -16.99 -18.71
C GLU A 309 -12.47 -18.10 -17.73
N LYS A 310 -11.97 -17.74 -16.53
CA LYS A 310 -11.50 -18.70 -15.52
C LYS A 310 -12.12 -18.48 -14.13
N PRO A 311 -13.45 -18.69 -13.98
CA PRO A 311 -14.16 -18.30 -12.77
C PRO A 311 -13.81 -19.15 -11.52
N PHE A 312 -13.35 -20.39 -11.69
CA PHE A 312 -13.12 -21.29 -10.55
C PHE A 312 -11.68 -21.29 -10.05
N THR A 313 -10.71 -21.31 -10.95
CA THR A 313 -9.28 -21.39 -10.59
C THR A 313 -8.56 -20.07 -10.68
N GLY A 314 -9.10 -19.12 -11.45
CA GLY A 314 -8.38 -17.92 -11.85
C GLY A 314 -7.15 -18.24 -12.70
N TYR A 315 -6.30 -17.25 -12.86
CA TYR A 315 -5.03 -17.35 -13.59
C TYR A 315 -3.84 -17.74 -12.71
N GLY A 316 -4.07 -17.92 -11.42
CA GLY A 316 -3.07 -18.26 -10.40
C GLY A 316 -2.57 -17.03 -9.64
N TYR A 317 -2.49 -17.16 -8.32
CA TYR A 317 -1.96 -16.09 -7.45
C TYR A 317 -0.54 -15.72 -7.85
N GLY A 318 -0.26 -14.41 -7.90
CA GLY A 318 1.04 -13.85 -8.24
C GLY A 318 1.33 -13.76 -9.74
N ASN A 319 0.39 -14.12 -10.63
CA ASN A 319 0.61 -14.15 -12.07
C ASN A 319 -0.16 -13.05 -12.84
N PHE A 320 -0.75 -12.09 -12.16
CA PHE A 320 -1.63 -11.11 -12.81
C PHE A 320 -0.93 -10.41 -13.98
N GLU A 321 0.26 -9.82 -13.80
CA GLU A 321 0.95 -9.02 -14.82
C GLU A 321 1.16 -9.83 -16.12
N ALA A 322 1.75 -11.02 -16.02
CA ALA A 322 2.04 -11.85 -17.20
C ALA A 322 0.77 -12.35 -17.90
N LYS A 323 -0.23 -12.78 -17.10
CA LYS A 323 -1.45 -13.32 -17.66
C LYS A 323 -2.35 -12.25 -18.26
N TYR A 324 -2.36 -11.06 -17.68
CA TYR A 324 -3.06 -9.90 -18.23
C TYR A 324 -2.45 -9.48 -19.57
N MET A 325 -1.13 -9.34 -19.68
CA MET A 325 -0.48 -8.98 -20.93
C MET A 325 -0.75 -10.02 -22.02
N LEU A 326 -0.59 -11.31 -21.71
CA LEU A 326 -0.85 -12.38 -22.67
C LEU A 326 -2.33 -12.45 -23.10
N TYR A 327 -3.27 -12.26 -22.14
CA TYR A 327 -4.70 -12.27 -22.43
C TYR A 327 -5.07 -11.12 -23.38
N THR A 328 -4.68 -9.92 -23.04
CA THR A 328 -5.02 -8.71 -23.83
C THR A 328 -4.37 -8.73 -25.21
N ALA A 329 -3.12 -9.21 -25.33
CA ALA A 329 -2.46 -9.39 -26.62
C ALA A 329 -3.22 -10.37 -27.54
N ARG A 330 -3.67 -11.52 -27.00
CA ARG A 330 -4.49 -12.48 -27.75
C ARG A 330 -5.82 -11.89 -28.19
N GLN A 331 -6.51 -11.16 -27.31
CA GLN A 331 -7.78 -10.53 -27.64
C GLN A 331 -7.60 -9.44 -28.71
N HIS A 332 -6.54 -8.65 -28.60
CA HIS A 332 -6.21 -7.63 -29.60
C HIS A 332 -5.89 -8.24 -30.97
N GLN A 333 -5.17 -9.35 -31.01
CA GLN A 333 -4.87 -10.08 -32.26
C GLN A 333 -6.14 -10.62 -32.93
N LEU A 334 -7.14 -11.08 -32.13
CA LEU A 334 -8.42 -11.56 -32.62
C LEU A 334 -9.35 -10.42 -33.07
N ASN A 335 -9.27 -9.28 -32.42
CA ASN A 335 -10.06 -8.09 -32.66
C ASN A 335 -9.24 -6.84 -32.38
N SER A 336 -8.77 -6.16 -33.42
CA SER A 336 -7.95 -4.94 -33.32
C SER A 336 -8.63 -3.78 -32.57
N ASN A 337 -9.96 -3.81 -32.42
CA ASN A 337 -10.70 -2.83 -31.61
C ASN A 337 -10.60 -3.14 -30.08
N TYR A 338 -10.17 -4.34 -29.68
CA TYR A 338 -9.91 -4.63 -28.29
C TYR A 338 -8.64 -3.91 -27.85
N HIS A 339 -8.75 -3.04 -26.85
CA HIS A 339 -7.62 -2.22 -26.41
C HIS A 339 -6.48 -3.10 -25.91
N PRO A 340 -5.23 -2.89 -26.36
CA PRO A 340 -4.08 -3.63 -25.85
C PRO A 340 -3.87 -3.40 -24.35
N GLY A 341 -3.22 -4.34 -23.69
CA GLY A 341 -2.94 -4.27 -22.27
C GLY A 341 -1.95 -3.16 -21.93
N LEU A 342 -2.11 -2.59 -20.75
CA LEU A 342 -1.17 -1.59 -20.24
C LEU A 342 0.12 -2.28 -19.78
N PRO A 343 1.28 -1.94 -20.34
CA PRO A 343 2.56 -2.51 -19.91
C PRO A 343 2.85 -2.24 -18.43
N SER A 344 3.48 -3.21 -17.76
CA SER A 344 3.88 -3.11 -16.34
C SER A 344 2.71 -2.95 -15.36
N MET A 345 1.49 -3.35 -15.75
CA MET A 345 0.33 -3.33 -14.88
C MET A 345 0.30 -4.59 -14.01
N ASP A 346 0.76 -4.47 -12.78
CA ASP A 346 0.81 -5.55 -11.79
C ASP A 346 -0.48 -5.71 -10.97
N HIS A 347 -1.45 -4.81 -11.15
CA HIS A 347 -2.71 -4.77 -10.41
C HIS A 347 -3.82 -4.08 -11.24
N PRO A 348 -5.06 -4.63 -11.31
CA PRO A 348 -6.15 -4.05 -12.11
C PRO A 348 -6.79 -2.80 -11.49
N HIS A 349 -6.22 -2.18 -10.47
CA HIS A 349 -6.76 -1.04 -9.73
C HIS A 349 -8.15 -1.28 -9.12
N ASN A 350 -8.47 -2.53 -8.82
CA ASN A 350 -9.69 -2.95 -8.12
C ASN A 350 -9.40 -4.22 -7.32
N GLU A 351 -9.57 -4.14 -6.01
CA GLU A 351 -9.25 -5.23 -5.07
C GLU A 351 -10.05 -6.50 -5.38
N THR A 352 -11.35 -6.36 -5.64
CA THR A 352 -12.23 -7.51 -5.90
C THR A 352 -11.85 -8.22 -7.20
N LEU A 353 -11.58 -7.45 -8.28
CA LEU A 353 -11.14 -8.01 -9.55
C LEU A 353 -9.76 -8.66 -9.43
N TYR A 354 -8.84 -8.05 -8.69
CA TYR A 354 -7.49 -8.61 -8.51
C TYR A 354 -7.52 -10.01 -7.90
N TRP A 355 -8.20 -10.15 -6.75
CA TRP A 355 -8.35 -11.45 -6.11
C TRP A 355 -9.13 -12.44 -6.99
N GLY A 356 -10.13 -11.94 -7.73
CA GLY A 356 -10.95 -12.75 -8.61
C GLY A 356 -10.19 -13.25 -9.83
N VAL A 357 -9.46 -12.39 -10.54
CA VAL A 357 -8.66 -12.78 -11.71
C VAL A 357 -7.63 -13.84 -11.36
N GLU A 358 -6.95 -13.68 -10.21
CA GLU A 358 -5.91 -14.61 -9.81
C GLU A 358 -6.43 -15.88 -9.13
N GLY A 359 -7.49 -15.81 -8.30
CA GLY A 359 -7.97 -16.92 -7.48
C GLY A 359 -9.36 -17.43 -7.82
N GLY A 360 -10.01 -16.87 -8.84
CA GLY A 360 -11.40 -17.19 -9.21
C GLY A 360 -12.42 -16.62 -8.20
N LEU A 361 -13.60 -17.20 -8.18
CA LEU A 361 -14.72 -16.77 -7.33
C LEU A 361 -14.50 -17.06 -5.84
N LEU A 362 -13.58 -17.95 -5.49
CA LEU A 362 -13.38 -18.37 -4.09
C LEU A 362 -12.91 -17.23 -3.18
N PRO A 363 -11.86 -16.45 -3.51
CA PRO A 363 -11.49 -15.29 -2.68
C PRO A 363 -12.56 -14.20 -2.68
N ILE A 364 -13.32 -14.01 -3.76
CA ILE A 364 -14.46 -13.08 -3.81
C ILE A 364 -15.52 -13.50 -2.79
N LEU A 365 -15.82 -14.79 -2.68
CA LEU A 365 -16.73 -15.33 -1.67
C LEU A 365 -16.21 -15.03 -0.25
N GLY A 366 -14.92 -15.21 0.00
CA GLY A 366 -14.30 -14.86 1.29
C GLY A 366 -14.50 -13.39 1.64
N MET A 367 -14.24 -12.47 0.68
CA MET A 367 -14.48 -11.04 0.86
C MET A 367 -15.96 -10.71 1.07
N ALA A 368 -16.85 -11.33 0.30
CA ALA A 368 -18.30 -11.10 0.42
C ALA A 368 -18.84 -11.54 1.79
N ILE A 369 -18.36 -12.68 2.32
CA ILE A 369 -18.69 -13.15 3.68
C ILE A 369 -18.23 -12.14 4.73
N ALA A 370 -17.00 -11.64 4.64
CA ALA A 370 -16.47 -10.65 5.56
C ALA A 370 -17.26 -9.32 5.49
N ALA A 371 -17.47 -8.79 4.29
CA ALA A 371 -18.20 -7.55 4.04
C ALA A 371 -19.66 -7.65 4.48
N GLY A 372 -20.37 -8.72 4.13
CA GLY A 372 -21.73 -8.99 4.54
C GLY A 372 -21.88 -9.04 6.06
N PHE A 373 -20.92 -9.66 6.75
CA PHE A 373 -20.94 -9.70 8.21
C PHE A 373 -20.67 -8.32 8.82
N VAL A 374 -19.78 -7.51 8.28
CA VAL A 374 -19.55 -6.13 8.72
C VAL A 374 -20.81 -5.30 8.52
N LEU A 375 -21.49 -5.41 7.39
CA LEU A 375 -22.77 -4.72 7.14
C LEU A 375 -23.85 -5.15 8.14
N MET A 376 -23.93 -6.44 8.49
CA MET A 376 -24.82 -6.91 9.57
C MET A 376 -24.47 -6.30 10.93
N ARG A 377 -23.18 -6.11 11.24
CA ARG A 377 -22.74 -5.43 12.46
C ARG A 377 -23.18 -3.96 12.47
N ILE A 378 -23.01 -3.26 11.35
CA ILE A 378 -23.47 -1.87 11.19
C ILE A 378 -25.01 -1.79 11.36
N ARG A 379 -25.75 -2.71 10.72
CA ARG A 379 -27.21 -2.80 10.86
C ARG A 379 -27.66 -3.04 12.32
N SER A 380 -26.90 -3.82 13.07
CA SER A 380 -27.16 -4.13 14.48
C SER A 380 -26.82 -2.97 15.43
N ALA A 381 -26.12 -1.95 14.97
CA ALA A 381 -25.83 -0.76 15.77
C ALA A 381 -27.09 0.09 16.01
N LYS A 382 -27.04 0.96 17.01
CA LYS A 382 -28.16 1.86 17.37
C LYS A 382 -28.59 2.70 16.16
N LYS A 383 -29.90 2.85 15.96
CA LYS A 383 -30.46 3.78 14.95
C LYS A 383 -29.83 5.17 15.12
N GLY A 384 -29.46 5.83 14.04
CA GLY A 384 -28.79 7.13 14.06
C GLY A 384 -27.25 7.06 14.15
N THR A 385 -26.65 5.88 14.45
CA THR A 385 -25.19 5.70 14.37
C THR A 385 -24.75 4.87 13.17
N ARG A 386 -25.68 4.24 12.46
CA ARG A 386 -25.38 3.30 11.35
C ARG A 386 -24.67 3.97 10.19
N LEU A 387 -25.20 5.11 9.73
CA LEU A 387 -24.57 5.89 8.65
C LEU A 387 -23.15 6.34 9.01
N ALA A 388 -22.96 6.78 10.27
CA ALA A 388 -21.62 7.16 10.72
C ALA A 388 -20.65 5.96 10.74
N MET A 389 -21.11 4.77 11.13
CA MET A 389 -20.25 3.57 11.08
C MET A 389 -19.88 3.21 9.63
N PHE A 390 -20.81 3.35 8.71
CA PHE A 390 -20.54 3.15 7.29
C PHE A 390 -19.58 4.23 6.74
N ALA A 391 -19.81 5.50 7.10
CA ALA A 391 -18.95 6.61 6.71
C ALA A 391 -17.49 6.43 7.13
N LEU A 392 -17.24 5.81 8.31
CA LEU A 392 -15.87 5.56 8.79
C LEU A 392 -15.08 4.61 7.88
N LEU A 393 -15.73 3.62 7.27
CA LEU A 393 -15.07 2.66 6.39
C LEU A 393 -15.00 3.14 4.93
N LEU A 394 -15.93 4.01 4.53
CA LEU A 394 -16.17 4.34 3.14
C LEU A 394 -14.92 4.84 2.39
N PRO A 395 -14.11 5.79 2.89
CA PRO A 395 -12.99 6.31 2.11
C PRO A 395 -11.99 5.22 1.71
N ILE A 396 -11.61 4.36 2.64
CA ILE A 396 -10.65 3.27 2.38
C ILE A 396 -11.29 2.17 1.52
N THR A 397 -12.55 1.79 1.80
CA THR A 397 -13.25 0.76 1.03
C THR A 397 -13.48 1.20 -0.42
N LEU A 398 -13.89 2.46 -0.63
CA LEU A 398 -14.05 3.00 -1.97
C LEU A 398 -12.72 3.06 -2.72
N HIS A 399 -11.66 3.49 -2.03
CA HIS A 399 -10.33 3.53 -2.62
C HIS A 399 -9.85 2.13 -3.03
N SER A 400 -10.10 1.09 -2.25
CA SER A 400 -9.71 -0.28 -2.61
C SER A 400 -10.45 -0.83 -3.84
N GLN A 401 -11.59 -0.26 -4.22
CA GLN A 401 -12.32 -0.64 -5.45
C GLN A 401 -11.92 0.20 -6.67
N LEU A 402 -11.09 1.22 -6.49
CA LEU A 402 -10.63 2.11 -7.56
C LEU A 402 -9.11 2.14 -7.71
N GLU A 403 -8.37 1.58 -6.74
CA GLU A 403 -6.90 1.53 -6.64
C GLU A 403 -6.49 0.36 -5.72
N TYR A 404 -5.24 0.36 -5.25
CA TYR A 404 -4.67 -0.69 -4.40
C TYR A 404 -4.04 -0.15 -3.09
N PRO A 405 -4.81 0.56 -2.23
CA PRO A 405 -4.26 1.21 -1.04
C PRO A 405 -3.63 0.24 -0.04
N PHE A 406 -4.09 -1.00 0.03
CA PHE A 406 -3.59 -2.00 0.99
C PHE A 406 -2.21 -2.55 0.65
N TYR A 407 -1.83 -2.56 -0.64
CA TYR A 407 -0.50 -2.97 -1.10
C TYR A 407 0.48 -1.80 -1.06
N HIS A 408 -0.03 -0.59 -1.33
CA HIS A 408 0.79 0.60 -1.35
C HIS A 408 1.14 1.11 0.06
N SER A 409 0.19 0.99 1.03
CA SER A 409 0.32 1.60 2.36
C SER A 409 -0.17 0.68 3.48
N ALA A 410 0.76 0.21 4.31
CA ALA A 410 0.48 -0.58 5.50
C ALA A 410 -0.47 0.15 6.47
N ILE A 411 -0.34 1.49 6.60
CA ILE A 411 -1.17 2.28 7.51
C ILE A 411 -2.64 2.30 7.10
N HIS A 412 -2.97 2.21 5.79
CA HIS A 412 -4.35 2.06 5.33
C HIS A 412 -4.95 0.74 5.81
N TRP A 413 -4.19 -0.35 5.70
CA TRP A 413 -4.62 -1.66 6.19
C TRP A 413 -4.82 -1.67 7.71
N ILE A 414 -3.84 -1.14 8.47
CA ILE A 414 -3.92 -1.02 9.93
C ILE A 414 -5.12 -0.17 10.34
N THR A 415 -5.34 0.97 9.67
CA THR A 415 -6.48 1.87 9.92
C THR A 415 -7.79 1.15 9.65
N PHE A 416 -7.91 0.43 8.55
CA PHE A 416 -9.10 -0.34 8.22
C PHE A 416 -9.43 -1.38 9.29
N ILE A 417 -8.44 -2.14 9.78
CA ILE A 417 -8.62 -3.12 10.86
C ILE A 417 -9.05 -2.44 12.18
N ILE A 418 -8.47 -1.29 12.53
CA ILE A 418 -8.88 -0.53 13.73
C ILE A 418 -10.32 -0.05 13.61
N LEU A 419 -10.74 0.42 12.44
CA LEU A 419 -12.12 0.85 12.20
C LEU A 419 -13.11 -0.32 12.25
N LEU A 420 -12.74 -1.48 11.74
CA LEU A 420 -13.53 -2.72 11.87
C LEU A 420 -13.66 -3.15 13.34
N PHE A 421 -12.56 -3.12 14.10
CA PHE A 421 -12.62 -3.35 15.54
C PHE A 421 -13.50 -2.33 16.24
N TRP A 422 -13.42 -1.04 15.88
CA TRP A 422 -14.26 0.01 16.42
C TRP A 422 -15.75 -0.24 16.21
N ILE A 423 -16.14 -0.72 15.04
CA ILE A 423 -17.52 -1.04 14.70
C ILE A 423 -17.99 -2.28 15.46
N ASP A 424 -17.22 -3.36 15.41
CA ASP A 424 -17.58 -4.63 16.03
C ASP A 424 -17.79 -4.51 17.54
N GLN A 425 -16.88 -3.87 18.24
CA GLN A 425 -16.91 -3.75 19.70
C GLN A 425 -18.17 -3.06 20.29
N ARG A 426 -18.96 -2.40 19.45
CA ARG A 426 -20.22 -1.76 19.87
C ARG A 426 -21.37 -2.73 20.06
N VAL A 427 -21.33 -3.84 19.35
CA VAL A 427 -22.38 -4.87 19.33
C VAL A 427 -21.84 -6.27 19.64
N ALA A 428 -20.52 -6.39 19.81
CA ALA A 428 -19.88 -7.66 20.05
C ALA A 428 -20.22 -8.26 21.42
N LYS A 429 -20.57 -9.54 21.41
CA LYS A 429 -20.54 -10.40 22.59
C LYS A 429 -19.27 -11.23 22.49
N TYR A 430 -18.33 -10.98 23.40
CA TYR A 430 -17.05 -11.70 23.41
C TYR A 430 -17.19 -13.08 24.04
N ARG A 431 -16.49 -14.05 23.45
CA ARG A 431 -16.31 -15.41 23.93
C ARG A 431 -14.87 -15.61 24.34
N PHE A 432 -14.60 -16.68 25.09
CA PHE A 432 -13.28 -17.02 25.60
C PHE A 432 -12.94 -18.48 25.29
N ALA A 433 -11.76 -18.69 24.70
CA ALA A 433 -11.14 -20.02 24.56
C ALA A 433 -9.91 -20.09 25.48
N ARG A 434 -9.76 -21.18 26.24
CA ARG A 434 -8.62 -21.39 27.13
C ARG A 434 -7.49 -22.11 26.39
N PHE A 435 -6.26 -21.77 26.74
CA PHE A 435 -5.06 -22.39 26.19
C PHE A 435 -4.40 -23.38 27.16
N SER A 436 -3.69 -24.35 26.60
CA SER A 436 -2.80 -25.26 27.32
C SER A 436 -1.56 -24.52 27.87
N LYS A 437 -0.80 -25.18 28.76
CA LYS A 437 0.49 -24.67 29.22
C LYS A 437 1.51 -24.55 28.06
N PHE A 438 1.50 -25.51 27.14
CA PHE A 438 2.35 -25.50 25.96
C PHE A 438 2.07 -24.28 25.06
N SER A 439 0.80 -24.01 24.74
CA SER A 439 0.40 -22.84 23.94
C SER A 439 0.80 -21.52 24.60
N LYS A 440 0.79 -21.45 25.96
CA LYS A 440 1.29 -20.27 26.69
C LYS A 440 2.77 -20.02 26.41
N SER A 441 3.59 -21.07 26.48
CA SER A 441 5.05 -20.94 26.23
C SER A 441 5.31 -20.58 24.77
N ALA A 442 4.64 -21.23 23.82
CA ALA A 442 4.74 -20.91 22.41
C ALA A 442 4.38 -19.43 22.10
N LEU A 443 3.29 -18.91 22.69
CA LEU A 443 2.90 -17.52 22.54
C LEU A 443 3.90 -16.52 23.16
N ARG A 444 4.54 -16.88 24.27
CA ARG A 444 5.61 -16.08 24.86
C ARG A 444 6.85 -16.01 23.98
N ILE A 445 7.26 -17.15 23.42
CA ILE A 445 8.36 -17.23 22.48
C ILE A 445 8.03 -16.39 21.23
N ALA A 446 6.84 -16.59 20.66
CA ALA A 446 6.38 -15.82 19.50
C ALA A 446 6.33 -14.30 19.78
N SER A 447 5.96 -13.89 21.01
CA SER A 447 5.95 -12.47 21.37
C SER A 447 7.34 -11.82 21.43
N ILE A 448 8.41 -12.61 21.55
CA ILE A 448 9.80 -12.13 21.48
C ILE A 448 10.35 -12.25 20.06
N LEU A 449 10.14 -13.40 19.43
CA LEU A 449 10.67 -13.66 18.08
C LEU A 449 10.06 -12.76 17.03
N LEU A 450 8.76 -12.47 17.11
CA LEU A 450 8.07 -11.64 16.11
C LEU A 450 8.73 -10.26 15.94
N PRO A 451 8.86 -9.41 16.98
CA PRO A 451 9.49 -8.11 16.81
C PRO A 451 10.99 -8.22 16.50
N PHE A 452 11.69 -9.22 17.02
CA PHE A 452 13.11 -9.44 16.76
C PHE A 452 13.36 -9.73 15.27
N LEU A 453 12.68 -10.73 14.71
CA LEU A 453 12.84 -11.12 13.30
C LEU A 453 12.33 -10.01 12.36
N THR A 454 11.20 -9.38 12.70
CA THR A 454 10.67 -8.27 11.90
C THR A 454 11.64 -7.09 11.89
N THR A 455 12.27 -6.77 13.02
CA THR A 455 13.25 -5.68 13.10
C THR A 455 14.46 -5.95 12.21
N ILE A 456 15.06 -7.14 12.29
CA ILE A 456 16.20 -7.52 11.45
C ILE A 456 15.82 -7.43 9.98
N TYR A 457 14.69 -8.02 9.59
CA TYR A 457 14.24 -8.03 8.21
C TYR A 457 13.96 -6.61 7.66
N MET A 458 13.25 -5.77 8.43
CA MET A 458 12.90 -4.42 7.99
C MET A 458 14.11 -3.48 7.95
N LEU A 459 15.03 -3.59 8.91
CA LEU A 459 16.26 -2.78 8.89
C LEU A 459 17.18 -3.20 7.75
N SER A 460 17.33 -4.50 7.46
CA SER A 460 18.12 -4.96 6.32
C SER A 460 17.48 -4.58 4.98
N ALA A 461 16.14 -4.56 4.89
CA ALA A 461 15.44 -4.05 3.71
C ALA A 461 15.64 -2.54 3.51
N LEU A 462 15.62 -1.75 4.57
CA LEU A 462 15.94 -0.31 4.52
C LEU A 462 17.40 -0.07 4.12
N HIS A 463 18.33 -0.88 4.61
CA HIS A 463 19.73 -0.81 4.18
C HIS A 463 19.88 -1.10 2.69
N THR A 464 19.21 -2.13 2.18
CA THR A 464 19.19 -2.44 0.74
C THR A 464 18.60 -1.28 -0.08
N ASN A 465 17.50 -0.67 0.41
CA ASN A 465 16.95 0.54 -0.22
C ASN A 465 18.02 1.66 -0.33
N TYR A 466 18.74 1.93 0.74
CA TYR A 466 19.81 2.93 0.73
C TYR A 466 20.90 2.60 -0.30
N VAL A 467 21.34 1.34 -0.36
CA VAL A 467 22.40 0.89 -1.29
C VAL A 467 21.95 1.03 -2.75
N LEU A 468 20.73 0.58 -3.09
CA LEU A 468 20.19 0.70 -4.45
C LEU A 468 20.00 2.16 -4.86
N THR A 469 19.43 2.99 -3.97
CA THR A 469 19.30 4.42 -4.24
C THR A 469 20.64 5.07 -4.51
N LYS A 470 21.68 4.74 -3.73
CA LYS A 470 23.03 5.26 -3.91
C LYS A 470 23.63 4.81 -5.25
N PHE A 471 23.43 3.56 -5.64
CA PHE A 471 23.90 3.05 -6.93
C PHE A 471 23.23 3.79 -8.10
N GLU A 472 21.92 3.89 -8.09
CA GLU A 472 21.15 4.50 -9.18
C GLU A 472 21.37 6.01 -9.34
N THR A 473 21.71 6.70 -8.24
CA THR A 473 21.99 8.15 -8.24
C THR A 473 23.47 8.50 -8.45
N SER A 474 24.38 7.52 -8.38
CA SER A 474 25.81 7.75 -8.63
C SER A 474 26.09 7.99 -10.11
N GLN A 475 27.03 8.90 -10.40
CA GLN A 475 27.49 9.20 -11.77
C GLN A 475 29.03 9.31 -11.75
N PRO A 476 29.76 8.42 -12.45
CA PRO A 476 29.25 7.21 -13.11
C PRO A 476 28.70 6.18 -12.11
N ARG A 477 27.86 5.26 -12.58
CA ARG A 477 27.36 4.18 -11.74
C ARG A 477 28.50 3.23 -11.35
N ASP A 478 28.69 3.03 -10.06
CA ASP A 478 29.72 2.16 -9.51
C ASP A 478 29.12 0.78 -9.14
N PRO A 479 29.43 -0.29 -9.91
CA PRO A 479 28.88 -1.62 -9.65
C PRO A 479 29.27 -2.19 -8.28
N GLU A 480 30.39 -1.77 -7.68
CA GLU A 480 30.84 -2.27 -6.37
C GLU A 480 29.87 -1.89 -5.25
N ILE A 481 29.06 -0.85 -5.44
CA ILE A 481 28.02 -0.46 -4.47
C ILE A 481 27.03 -1.60 -4.28
N LEU A 482 26.66 -2.34 -5.34
CA LEU A 482 25.69 -3.44 -5.31
C LEU A 482 26.13 -4.61 -4.43
N ASN A 483 27.46 -4.82 -4.27
CA ASN A 483 28.01 -5.85 -3.37
C ASN A 483 27.66 -5.63 -1.89
N LYS A 484 27.20 -4.43 -1.50
CA LYS A 484 26.82 -4.07 -0.14
C LYS A 484 25.37 -4.44 0.19
N VAL A 485 24.59 -4.95 -0.76
CA VAL A 485 23.21 -5.38 -0.54
C VAL A 485 23.19 -6.58 0.42
N THR A 486 22.42 -6.45 1.51
CA THR A 486 22.34 -7.49 2.56
C THR A 486 21.04 -8.30 2.52
N ASN A 487 19.94 -7.71 2.03
CA ASN A 487 18.64 -8.36 1.93
C ASN A 487 17.91 -7.88 0.66
N PRO A 488 18.10 -8.56 -0.48
CA PRO A 488 17.47 -8.17 -1.74
C PRO A 488 15.98 -8.51 -1.81
N VAL A 489 15.43 -9.32 -0.89
CA VAL A 489 14.09 -9.95 -1.01
C VAL A 489 12.98 -8.95 -1.33
N VAL A 490 12.95 -7.77 -0.66
CA VAL A 490 11.96 -6.70 -0.92
C VAL A 490 12.18 -6.05 -2.28
N TRP A 491 13.46 -6.00 -2.70
CA TRP A 491 13.92 -5.31 -3.89
C TRP A 491 14.41 -6.25 -4.99
N GLN A 492 14.10 -7.56 -4.91
CA GLN A 492 14.70 -8.60 -5.73
C GLN A 492 14.71 -8.25 -7.21
N ASP A 493 13.57 -7.92 -7.79
CA ASP A 493 13.47 -7.60 -9.21
C ASP A 493 14.33 -6.39 -9.62
N ARG A 494 14.40 -5.37 -8.74
CA ARG A 494 15.16 -4.16 -9.01
C ARG A 494 16.66 -4.38 -8.83
N TYR A 495 17.04 -5.09 -7.79
CA TYR A 495 18.42 -5.50 -7.56
C TYR A 495 18.94 -6.36 -8.70
N ASP A 496 18.19 -7.36 -9.12
CA ASP A 496 18.54 -8.22 -10.23
C ASP A 496 18.62 -7.42 -11.54
N TRP A 497 17.67 -6.51 -11.77
CA TRP A 497 17.74 -5.59 -12.91
C TRP A 497 19.02 -4.76 -12.91
N ASP A 498 19.39 -4.16 -11.78
CA ASP A 498 20.58 -3.33 -11.68
C ASP A 498 21.86 -4.14 -11.91
N VAL A 499 21.95 -5.36 -11.35
CA VAL A 499 23.07 -6.26 -11.52
C VAL A 499 23.19 -6.72 -12.97
N TYR A 500 22.15 -7.34 -13.50
CA TYR A 500 22.20 -7.97 -14.82
C TYR A 500 22.24 -6.95 -15.96
N SER A 501 21.57 -5.80 -15.85
CA SER A 501 21.69 -4.74 -16.86
C SER A 501 23.08 -4.10 -16.84
N THR A 502 23.73 -4.02 -15.69
CA THR A 502 25.13 -3.57 -15.60
C THR A 502 26.06 -4.55 -16.30
N TYR A 503 25.90 -5.86 -16.06
CA TYR A 503 26.67 -6.88 -16.78
C TYR A 503 26.41 -6.82 -18.28
N LEU A 504 25.16 -6.70 -18.72
CA LEU A 504 24.81 -6.55 -20.13
C LEU A 504 25.54 -5.37 -20.77
N ASN A 505 25.50 -4.20 -20.14
CA ASN A 505 26.15 -3.00 -20.67
C ASN A 505 27.67 -3.16 -20.79
N ILE A 506 28.31 -3.74 -19.77
CA ILE A 506 29.74 -4.05 -19.79
C ILE A 506 30.07 -5.07 -20.92
N GLY A 507 29.24 -6.11 -21.03
CA GLY A 507 29.41 -7.16 -22.04
C GLY A 507 29.23 -6.65 -23.46
N LEU A 508 28.26 -5.80 -23.72
CA LEU A 508 28.01 -5.17 -25.01
C LEU A 508 29.13 -4.18 -25.37
N TYR A 509 29.55 -3.34 -24.42
CA TYR A 509 30.63 -2.38 -24.65
C TYR A 509 31.98 -3.04 -24.95
N ASN A 510 32.35 -4.07 -24.18
CA ASN A 510 33.62 -4.78 -24.32
C ASN A 510 33.54 -5.97 -25.28
N GLN A 511 32.37 -6.26 -25.88
CA GLN A 511 32.12 -7.42 -26.75
C GLN A 511 32.50 -8.76 -26.07
N GLN A 512 32.11 -8.92 -24.79
CA GLN A 512 32.45 -10.07 -23.95
C GLN A 512 31.19 -10.92 -23.64
N PRO A 513 31.02 -12.08 -24.32
CA PRO A 513 29.85 -12.95 -24.17
C PRO A 513 29.56 -13.39 -22.73
N GLN A 514 30.58 -13.58 -21.91
CA GLN A 514 30.47 -14.03 -20.52
C GLN A 514 29.69 -13.06 -19.62
N TYR A 515 29.60 -11.79 -19.98
CA TYR A 515 28.80 -10.79 -19.26
C TYR A 515 27.41 -10.60 -19.88
N ILE A 516 27.19 -10.99 -21.13
CA ILE A 516 25.91 -10.90 -21.82
C ILE A 516 25.00 -12.08 -21.42
N GLN A 517 25.52 -13.31 -21.38
CA GLN A 517 24.75 -14.53 -21.14
C GLN A 517 23.96 -14.50 -19.80
N PRO A 518 24.52 -14.03 -18.66
CA PRO A 518 23.78 -13.96 -17.41
C PRO A 518 22.50 -13.09 -17.49
N TYR A 519 22.54 -11.99 -18.25
CA TYR A 519 21.35 -11.18 -18.50
C TYR A 519 20.27 -11.97 -19.25
N ILE A 520 20.65 -12.70 -20.29
CA ILE A 520 19.71 -13.51 -21.08
C ILE A 520 19.03 -14.55 -20.19
N ASP A 521 19.82 -15.31 -19.42
CA ASP A 521 19.31 -16.38 -18.56
C ASP A 521 18.31 -15.85 -17.53
N TRP A 522 18.66 -14.76 -16.86
CA TRP A 522 17.79 -14.09 -15.89
C TRP A 522 16.54 -13.50 -16.56
N SER A 523 16.71 -12.80 -17.68
CA SER A 523 15.61 -12.09 -18.35
C SER A 523 14.57 -13.07 -18.92
N LEU A 524 14.99 -14.20 -19.50
CA LEU A 524 14.10 -15.28 -19.95
C LEU A 524 13.31 -15.92 -18.79
N ALA A 525 13.82 -15.85 -17.57
CA ALA A 525 13.10 -16.33 -16.39
C ALA A 525 12.06 -15.30 -15.91
N ILE A 526 12.45 -14.02 -15.80
CA ILE A 526 11.60 -12.97 -15.24
C ILE A 526 10.42 -12.60 -16.15
N ILE A 527 10.58 -12.59 -17.49
CA ILE A 527 9.50 -12.26 -18.43
C ILE A 527 8.32 -13.22 -18.37
N LYS A 528 8.51 -14.45 -17.87
CA LYS A 528 7.42 -15.41 -17.63
C LYS A 528 6.39 -14.91 -16.61
N HIS A 529 6.80 -14.03 -15.70
CA HIS A 529 5.98 -13.48 -14.64
C HIS A 529 5.76 -11.97 -14.75
N LYS A 530 6.73 -11.27 -15.32
CA LYS A 530 6.75 -9.81 -15.49
C LYS A 530 7.24 -9.41 -16.88
N PRO A 531 6.43 -9.61 -17.92
CA PRO A 531 6.78 -9.18 -19.27
C PRO A 531 6.71 -7.66 -19.35
N ARG A 532 7.86 -7.01 -19.51
CA ARG A 532 7.98 -5.55 -19.61
C ARG A 532 8.80 -5.15 -20.82
N PRO A 533 8.43 -4.08 -21.55
CA PRO A 533 9.14 -3.66 -22.77
C PRO A 533 10.66 -3.53 -22.59
N ALA A 534 11.11 -3.00 -21.44
CA ALA A 534 12.54 -2.83 -21.18
C ALA A 534 13.33 -4.16 -21.15
N PHE A 535 12.71 -5.25 -20.66
CA PHE A 535 13.37 -6.57 -20.68
C PHE A 535 13.53 -7.10 -22.10
N TYR A 536 12.50 -6.92 -22.94
CA TYR A 536 12.55 -7.33 -24.34
C TYR A 536 13.54 -6.50 -25.16
N ASN A 537 13.59 -5.18 -24.97
CA ASN A 537 14.59 -4.33 -25.60
C ASN A 537 16.01 -4.82 -25.30
N ASN A 538 16.31 -5.04 -24.04
CA ASN A 538 17.64 -5.50 -23.64
C ASN A 538 17.94 -6.95 -24.09
N LEU A 539 16.93 -7.83 -24.19
CA LEU A 539 17.11 -9.18 -24.74
C LEU A 539 17.45 -9.14 -26.23
N ILE A 540 16.79 -8.27 -27.01
CA ILE A 540 17.10 -8.07 -28.42
C ILE A 540 18.56 -7.61 -28.57
N LEU A 541 18.98 -6.59 -27.80
CA LEU A 541 20.36 -6.11 -27.79
C LEU A 541 21.37 -7.19 -27.38
N ALA A 542 21.02 -7.99 -26.36
CA ALA A 542 21.87 -9.07 -25.86
C ALA A 542 22.10 -10.15 -26.92
N TYR A 543 21.06 -10.62 -27.61
CA TYR A 543 21.20 -11.60 -28.68
C TYR A 543 21.95 -11.04 -29.91
N GLN A 544 21.68 -9.77 -30.28
CA GLN A 544 22.45 -9.10 -31.34
C GLN A 544 23.94 -8.99 -30.97
N GLY A 545 24.23 -8.64 -29.70
CA GLY A 545 25.61 -8.57 -29.20
C GLY A 545 26.36 -9.93 -29.22
N LEU A 546 25.62 -11.04 -29.14
CA LEU A 546 26.17 -12.40 -29.33
C LEU A 546 26.18 -12.85 -30.79
N GLY A 547 25.69 -12.04 -31.75
CA GLY A 547 25.56 -12.42 -33.15
C GLY A 547 24.40 -13.37 -33.46
N ASP A 548 23.53 -13.65 -32.49
CA ASP A 548 22.35 -14.51 -32.68
C ASP A 548 21.14 -13.69 -33.14
N HIS A 549 21.18 -13.25 -34.40
CA HIS A 549 20.14 -12.45 -35.01
C HIS A 549 18.79 -13.20 -35.11
N SER A 550 18.82 -14.53 -35.21
CA SER A 550 17.60 -15.35 -35.28
C SER A 550 16.81 -15.28 -33.99
N ARG A 551 17.46 -15.45 -32.84
CA ARG A 551 16.81 -15.31 -31.53
C ARG A 551 16.40 -13.86 -31.24
N ALA A 552 17.21 -12.88 -31.62
CA ALA A 552 16.87 -11.48 -31.50
C ALA A 552 15.52 -11.17 -32.20
N GLU A 553 15.31 -11.72 -33.44
CA GLU A 553 14.07 -11.52 -34.18
C GLU A 553 12.89 -12.28 -33.59
N GLN A 554 13.10 -13.48 -33.03
CA GLN A 554 12.04 -14.19 -32.29
C GLN A 554 11.58 -13.39 -31.06
N ILE A 555 12.50 -12.82 -30.28
CA ILE A 555 12.18 -11.98 -29.11
C ILE A 555 11.47 -10.69 -29.56
N ARG A 556 11.87 -10.09 -30.68
CA ARG A 556 11.21 -8.92 -31.27
C ARG A 556 9.76 -9.23 -31.63
N THR A 557 9.52 -10.31 -32.36
CA THR A 557 8.18 -10.76 -32.73
C THR A 557 7.30 -11.01 -31.51
N GLU A 558 7.85 -11.63 -30.45
CA GLU A 558 7.10 -11.82 -29.19
C GLU A 558 6.79 -10.49 -28.51
N ALA A 559 7.74 -9.55 -28.50
CA ALA A 559 7.55 -8.23 -27.92
C ALA A 559 6.47 -7.42 -28.67
N GLU A 560 6.49 -7.41 -29.99
CA GLU A 560 5.48 -6.74 -30.83
C GLU A 560 4.08 -7.34 -30.64
N PHE A 561 3.99 -8.66 -30.48
CA PHE A 561 2.74 -9.32 -30.14
C PHE A 561 2.19 -8.89 -28.77
N LEU A 562 3.04 -8.82 -27.74
CA LEU A 562 2.63 -8.45 -26.37
C LEU A 562 2.36 -6.95 -26.22
N PHE A 563 3.08 -6.11 -26.95
CA PHE A 563 3.06 -4.65 -26.81
C PHE A 563 2.86 -3.96 -28.17
N PRO A 564 1.68 -4.10 -28.79
CA PRO A 564 1.46 -3.57 -30.14
C PRO A 564 1.56 -2.04 -30.25
N ASP A 565 1.43 -1.32 -29.12
CA ASP A 565 1.61 0.15 -29.06
C ASP A 565 3.08 0.58 -28.85
N LYS A 566 4.04 -0.36 -28.89
CA LYS A 566 5.48 -0.08 -28.70
C LYS A 566 6.26 -0.44 -29.96
N GLU A 567 7.25 0.39 -30.28
CA GLU A 567 8.13 0.14 -31.39
C GLU A 567 9.38 -0.60 -30.93
N PHE A 568 9.64 -1.77 -31.52
CA PHE A 568 10.85 -2.57 -31.29
C PHE A 568 11.73 -2.66 -32.55
N ALA A 569 11.23 -2.22 -33.70
CA ALA A 569 11.97 -2.23 -34.98
C ALA A 569 13.30 -1.48 -34.91
N ASN A 570 13.34 -0.37 -34.19
CA ASN A 570 14.51 0.49 -34.04
C ASN A 570 15.51 0.02 -32.98
N VAL A 571 15.25 -1.12 -32.30
CA VAL A 571 16.19 -1.66 -31.29
C VAL A 571 17.31 -2.39 -32.01
N GLN A 572 18.48 -1.73 -32.11
CA GLN A 572 19.65 -2.26 -32.77
C GLN A 572 20.90 -2.05 -31.91
N TYR A 573 21.73 -3.08 -31.86
CA TYR A 573 23.06 -2.99 -31.24
C TYR A 573 24.08 -2.45 -32.25
N VAL A 574 24.72 -1.34 -31.90
CA VAL A 574 25.82 -0.75 -32.66
C VAL A 574 27.13 -1.00 -31.90
N PRO A 575 28.06 -1.79 -32.44
CA PRO A 575 29.34 -2.02 -31.80
C PRO A 575 30.14 -0.71 -31.61
N PRO A 576 30.86 -0.52 -30.49
CA PRO A 576 31.63 0.71 -30.24
C PRO A 576 32.66 1.06 -31.32
N SER A 577 33.25 0.08 -31.94
CA SER A 577 34.19 0.26 -33.06
C SER A 577 33.58 0.93 -34.29
N SER A 578 32.31 0.67 -34.58
CA SER A 578 31.60 1.31 -35.70
C SER A 578 31.09 2.73 -35.37
N ALA A 579 30.83 3.01 -34.09
CA ALA A 579 30.44 4.36 -33.65
C ALA A 579 31.60 5.36 -33.76
N VAL A 580 32.87 4.92 -33.55
CA VAL A 580 34.06 5.77 -33.72
C VAL A 580 34.31 6.06 -35.20
N SER A 581 34.10 5.09 -36.10
CA SER A 581 34.29 5.28 -37.54
C SER A 581 33.25 6.21 -38.17
N SER A 582 31.98 6.19 -37.66
CA SER A 582 30.92 7.09 -38.14
C SER A 582 31.08 8.54 -37.63
N ALA A 583 31.65 8.74 -36.45
CA ALA A 583 32.00 10.07 -35.95
C ALA A 583 33.17 10.67 -36.73
N GLN A 584 34.19 9.89 -37.06
CA GLN A 584 35.33 10.35 -37.88
C GLN A 584 34.91 10.66 -39.34
N SER A 585 33.98 9.88 -39.92
CA SER A 585 33.49 10.15 -41.27
C SER A 585 32.57 11.38 -41.35
N HIS A 586 31.96 11.81 -40.25
CA HIS A 586 31.21 13.09 -40.18
C HIS A 586 32.15 14.28 -39.96
N GLU A 587 33.23 14.13 -39.18
CA GLU A 587 34.25 15.19 -39.05
C GLU A 587 35.03 15.39 -40.35
N GLU A 588 35.41 14.31 -41.09
CA GLU A 588 36.03 14.43 -42.40
C GLU A 588 35.12 15.06 -43.48
N SER A 589 33.80 14.83 -43.41
CA SER A 589 32.83 15.42 -44.35
C SER A 589 32.54 16.89 -44.07
N ASP A 590 32.70 17.36 -42.85
CA ASP A 590 32.54 18.76 -42.48
C ASP A 590 33.83 19.57 -42.72
N GLU A 591 35.02 18.99 -42.67
CA GLU A 591 36.29 19.65 -43.06
C GLU A 591 36.46 19.80 -44.58
N GLU A 592 35.90 18.89 -45.41
CA GLU A 592 35.92 19.04 -46.88
C GLU A 592 34.90 20.10 -47.40
N SER A 593 33.89 20.47 -46.59
CA SER A 593 32.92 21.49 -47.00
C SER A 593 33.32 22.95 -46.68
N ASP A 594 34.37 23.16 -45.90
CA ASP A 594 34.89 24.47 -45.55
C ASP A 594 36.14 24.89 -46.41
N GLU A 595 36.58 24.05 -47.36
CA GLU A 595 37.68 24.38 -48.31
C GLU A 595 37.21 24.66 -49.79
N GLU A 596 35.92 24.72 -50.09
CA GLU A 596 35.39 25.25 -51.36
C GLU A 596 34.61 26.56 -51.09
#